data_38056c549eedb36c86c96d38a049d3ef
#
_entry.id   38056c549eedb36c86c96d38a049d3ef
#
_cell.length_a   1.000
_cell.length_b   1.000
_cell.length_c   1.000
_cell.angle_alpha   90.00
_cell.angle_beta   90.00
_cell.angle_gamma   90.00
#
_symmetry.space_group_name_H-M   'P 1'
#
loop_
_entity.id
_entity.type
_entity.pdbx_description
1 polymer ?
#
loop_
_entity_poly.entity_id
_entity_poly.type
_entity_poly.pdbx_seq_one_letter_code
_entity_poly.pdbx_strand_id
1 'polypeptide(L)'
;MSDISRRQFLGLSGVVAAVAGLGLVGCGGTGDTAADSTGDAASTLSGSISCSGATSFQPLVEKAADAFMEANPDVSIAIAAGGSGQGLSQIAEGSVQIGRSDVYAEEKLEADQCEGLVDNQVCIVGMGPIVNAGVDVDDLTLDQLKGIFLGQITNWSEVGGSDGTIQVIQREAGSGTRATFEAAVLGGETAPDSFRPVAEVDSSGTVVEQVAATEGSISYVAFNYMEGDGIKALTVGGVEPTQANVESGDFTIWAYEHMYTREDEDESTAAVTQAFIEFIMSDDFASTVVEEGFIPMADMQVKKDAEGNITAA
;
A
#
# COMPACT_ATOMS: atom_id res chain seq x y z
N MET A 1 4.93 19.61 11.57
CA MET A 1 4.85 18.75 12.75
C MET A 1 3.72 19.26 13.61
N SER A 2 2.53 18.76 13.41
CA SER A 2 1.38 19.03 14.28
C SER A 2 1.23 17.85 15.23
N ASP A 3 1.46 18.14 16.52
CA ASP A 3 1.30 17.15 17.59
C ASP A 3 -0.16 16.68 17.66
N ILE A 4 -0.40 15.44 17.32
CA ILE A 4 -1.68 14.78 17.56
C ILE A 4 -1.86 14.65 19.07
N SER A 5 -2.79 15.40 19.63
CA SER A 5 -2.99 15.48 21.07
C SER A 5 -3.58 14.17 21.61
N ARG A 6 -2.92 13.57 22.62
CA ARG A 6 -3.34 12.38 23.37
C ARG A 6 -4.83 12.37 23.82
N ARG A 7 -5.47 13.52 23.82
CA ARG A 7 -6.86 13.67 24.27
C ARG A 7 -7.90 13.33 23.22
N GLN A 8 -7.54 13.29 21.93
CA GLN A 8 -8.47 12.97 20.84
C GLN A 8 -8.61 11.47 20.62
N PHE A 9 -7.56 10.71 20.89
CA PHE A 9 -7.54 9.25 20.67
C PHE A 9 -8.40 8.46 21.69
N LEU A 10 -8.62 8.96 22.90
CA LEU A 10 -9.43 8.31 23.94
C LEU A 10 -10.96 8.31 23.66
N GLY A 11 -11.39 8.91 22.56
CA GLY A 11 -12.82 8.98 22.15
C GLY A 11 -13.31 7.85 21.24
N LEU A 12 -12.41 7.11 20.58
CA LEU A 12 -12.79 6.10 19.58
C LEU A 12 -12.94 4.67 20.12
N SER A 13 -12.58 4.42 21.37
CA SER A 13 -12.62 3.06 21.96
C SER A 13 -14.01 2.60 22.43
N GLY A 14 -15.08 3.10 21.87
CA GLY A 14 -16.43 2.96 22.41
C GLY A 14 -17.52 2.39 21.50
N VAL A 15 -17.28 1.41 20.65
CA VAL A 15 -18.37 0.62 20.04
C VAL A 15 -17.93 -0.82 19.77
N VAL A 16 -17.94 -1.66 20.81
CA VAL A 16 -18.14 -3.10 20.61
C VAL A 16 -19.46 -3.46 21.27
N ALA A 17 -20.47 -3.78 20.47
CA ALA A 17 -21.79 -4.13 20.91
C ALA A 17 -21.80 -5.44 21.69
N ALA A 18 -22.20 -5.36 22.97
CA ALA A 18 -22.46 -6.50 23.81
C ALA A 18 -23.64 -7.33 23.31
N VAL A 19 -23.42 -8.60 22.99
CA VAL A 19 -24.49 -9.59 22.84
C VAL A 19 -24.84 -10.14 24.24
N ALA A 20 -26.04 -9.81 24.69
CA ALA A 20 -26.58 -10.20 25.97
C ALA A 20 -26.94 -11.69 26.03
N GLY A 21 -26.34 -12.41 26.97
CA GLY A 21 -26.80 -13.71 27.42
C GLY A 21 -27.78 -13.57 28.60
N LEU A 22 -28.98 -14.06 28.44
CA LEU A 22 -30.04 -14.17 29.46
C LEU A 22 -29.72 -15.27 30.49
N GLY A 23 -29.72 -14.92 31.75
CA GLY A 23 -29.64 -15.89 32.84
C GLY A 23 -30.36 -15.42 34.11
N LEU A 24 -31.33 -16.18 34.54
CA LEU A 24 -32.41 -16.00 35.48
C LEU A 24 -32.03 -15.87 36.99
N VAL A 25 -32.71 -14.91 37.62
CA VAL A 25 -33.38 -14.94 38.94
C VAL A 25 -32.76 -15.66 40.17
N GLY A 26 -32.55 -14.87 41.21
CA GLY A 26 -32.42 -15.34 42.60
C GLY A 26 -32.59 -14.20 43.60
N CYS A 27 -33.68 -14.20 44.31
CA CYS A 27 -34.08 -13.24 45.36
C CYS A 27 -33.29 -13.32 46.66
N GLY A 28 -33.07 -12.16 47.29
CA GLY A 28 -33.13 -12.03 48.75
C GLY A 28 -31.87 -11.52 49.47
N GLY A 29 -31.96 -10.33 50.09
CA GLY A 29 -31.10 -9.94 51.21
C GLY A 29 -30.67 -8.46 51.22
N THR A 30 -31.30 -7.70 52.07
CA THR A 30 -31.02 -6.30 52.45
C THR A 30 -29.59 -6.06 52.95
N GLY A 31 -28.93 -4.99 52.56
CA GLY A 31 -27.83 -4.40 53.27
C GLY A 31 -26.78 -3.65 52.46
N ASP A 32 -26.76 -2.35 52.65
CA ASP A 32 -25.67 -1.40 52.51
C ASP A 32 -25.14 -1.01 51.14
N THR A 33 -25.28 0.28 50.91
CA THR A 33 -24.70 1.13 49.88
C THR A 33 -23.17 1.02 49.84
N ALA A 34 -22.67 0.35 48.78
CA ALA A 34 -21.36 0.63 48.21
C ALA A 34 -21.62 1.09 46.79
N ALA A 35 -21.23 2.33 46.49
CA ALA A 35 -21.20 2.83 45.11
C ALA A 35 -20.17 2.01 44.35
N ASP A 36 -20.64 1.01 43.61
CA ASP A 36 -19.81 0.30 42.64
C ASP A 36 -19.64 1.24 41.46
N SER A 37 -18.53 1.96 41.43
CA SER A 37 -18.01 2.59 40.24
C SER A 37 -17.56 1.47 39.31
N THR A 38 -18.46 0.90 38.53
CA THR A 38 -18.09 0.19 37.30
C THR A 38 -17.47 1.21 36.36
N GLY A 39 -16.20 1.55 36.60
CA GLY A 39 -15.33 2.07 35.59
C GLY A 39 -15.27 1.00 34.48
N ASP A 40 -15.84 1.30 33.34
CA ASP A 40 -15.54 0.60 32.11
C ASP A 40 -14.01 0.66 31.96
N ALA A 41 -13.33 -0.40 32.36
CA ALA A 41 -11.94 -0.57 32.00
C ALA A 41 -11.97 -0.83 30.49
N ALA A 42 -11.75 0.22 29.71
CA ALA A 42 -11.41 0.05 28.30
C ALA A 42 -10.30 -1.00 28.28
N SER A 43 -10.55 -2.15 27.66
CA SER A 43 -9.55 -3.21 27.54
C SER A 43 -8.39 -2.57 26.76
N THR A 44 -7.25 -2.39 27.43
CA THR A 44 -6.05 -1.87 26.76
C THR A 44 -5.63 -2.91 25.73
N LEU A 45 -5.53 -2.51 24.47
CA LEU A 45 -4.98 -3.36 23.42
C LEU A 45 -3.57 -3.79 23.81
N SER A 46 -3.28 -5.07 23.67
CA SER A 46 -1.95 -5.62 23.95
C SER A 46 -1.69 -6.82 23.04
N GLY A 47 -0.45 -6.99 22.62
CA GLY A 47 -0.04 -8.11 21.77
C GLY A 47 1.05 -7.74 20.79
N SER A 48 1.44 -8.71 19.99
CA SER A 48 2.48 -8.51 18.95
C SER A 48 1.96 -9.02 17.62
N ILE A 49 2.07 -8.21 16.59
CA ILE A 49 1.73 -8.57 15.21
C ILE A 49 2.93 -8.32 14.29
N SER A 50 2.99 -9.08 13.22
CA SER A 50 3.96 -8.92 12.13
C SER A 50 3.24 -8.58 10.83
N CYS A 51 3.82 -7.66 10.06
CA CYS A 51 3.31 -7.17 8.82
C CYS A 51 4.41 -7.22 7.75
N SER A 52 4.17 -7.86 6.62
CA SER A 52 5.16 -7.93 5.54
C SER A 52 4.52 -7.70 4.17
N GLY A 53 5.33 -7.40 3.16
CA GLY A 53 4.87 -7.32 1.77
C GLY A 53 5.29 -6.06 1.02
N ALA A 54 4.34 -5.42 0.33
CA ALA A 54 4.56 -4.31 -0.59
C ALA A 54 5.51 -3.23 -0.03
N THR A 55 6.57 -2.95 -0.78
CA THR A 55 7.59 -1.95 -0.39
C THR A 55 7.18 -0.52 -0.78
N SER A 56 6.25 -0.35 -1.73
CA SER A 56 5.57 0.90 -2.06
C SER A 56 4.89 1.50 -0.83
N PHE A 57 4.17 0.66 -0.09
CA PHE A 57 3.34 0.98 1.05
C PHE A 57 4.10 1.02 2.39
N GLN A 58 5.33 0.48 2.43
CA GLN A 58 6.09 0.30 3.68
C GLN A 58 6.29 1.61 4.47
N PRO A 59 6.69 2.76 3.88
CA PRO A 59 6.94 3.98 4.64
C PRO A 59 5.71 4.48 5.39
N LEU A 60 4.52 4.43 4.77
CA LEU A 60 3.28 4.82 5.44
C LEU A 60 2.94 3.89 6.60
N VAL A 61 3.10 2.57 6.40
CA VAL A 61 2.80 1.57 7.45
C VAL A 61 3.76 1.66 8.62
N GLU A 62 5.05 1.94 8.38
CA GLU A 62 6.03 2.21 9.44
C GLU A 62 5.65 3.43 10.27
N LYS A 63 5.27 4.52 9.61
CA LYS A 63 4.83 5.75 10.29
C LYS A 63 3.53 5.53 11.08
N ALA A 64 2.61 4.76 10.52
CA ALA A 64 1.37 4.37 11.22
C ALA A 64 1.66 3.48 12.45
N ALA A 65 2.57 2.51 12.31
CA ALA A 65 2.94 1.62 13.40
C ALA A 65 3.60 2.39 14.56
N ASP A 66 4.50 3.32 14.26
CA ASP A 66 5.14 4.16 15.28
C ASP A 66 4.10 4.97 16.06
N ALA A 67 3.18 5.63 15.36
CA ALA A 67 2.12 6.42 15.98
C ALA A 67 1.12 5.54 16.77
N PHE A 68 0.77 4.37 16.23
CA PHE A 68 -0.14 3.43 16.90
C PHE A 68 0.47 2.83 18.17
N MET A 69 1.75 2.43 18.13
CA MET A 69 2.47 1.91 19.31
C MET A 69 2.71 2.99 20.36
N GLU A 70 2.90 4.27 19.98
CA GLU A 70 2.96 5.37 20.94
C GLU A 70 1.64 5.52 21.72
N ALA A 71 0.51 5.35 21.03
CA ALA A 71 -0.82 5.41 21.64
C ALA A 71 -1.18 4.12 22.41
N ASN A 72 -0.61 2.97 22.06
CA ASN A 72 -0.86 1.64 22.64
C ASN A 72 0.45 0.98 23.09
N PRO A 73 1.02 1.35 24.25
CA PRO A 73 2.37 0.92 24.66
C PRO A 73 2.53 -0.58 24.87
N ASP A 74 1.44 -1.32 25.05
CA ASP A 74 1.43 -2.78 25.23
C ASP A 74 1.31 -3.55 23.91
N VAL A 75 1.30 -2.81 22.75
CA VAL A 75 1.28 -3.38 21.39
C VAL A 75 2.67 -3.28 20.78
N SER A 76 3.08 -4.34 20.07
CA SER A 76 4.30 -4.36 19.25
C SER A 76 3.97 -4.73 17.81
N ILE A 77 4.42 -3.94 16.86
CA ILE A 77 4.22 -4.18 15.42
C ILE A 77 5.58 -4.29 14.73
N ALA A 78 5.87 -5.44 14.14
CA ALA A 78 7.06 -5.67 13.36
C ALA A 78 6.75 -5.57 11.86
N ILE A 79 7.51 -4.74 11.11
CA ILE A 79 7.30 -4.52 9.69
C ILE A 79 8.50 -5.05 8.90
N ALA A 80 8.21 -5.82 7.84
CA ALA A 80 9.21 -6.37 6.95
C ALA A 80 8.87 -6.05 5.48
N ALA A 81 9.91 -5.84 4.67
CA ALA A 81 9.84 -5.78 3.22
C ALA A 81 9.60 -7.18 2.62
N GLY A 82 9.38 -7.26 1.30
CA GLY A 82 9.31 -8.54 0.58
C GLY A 82 8.53 -8.46 -0.74
N GLY A 83 7.88 -7.34 -1.02
CA GLY A 83 6.97 -7.19 -2.16
C GLY A 83 5.63 -7.89 -1.94
N SER A 84 4.63 -7.57 -2.77
CA SER A 84 3.27 -8.05 -2.63
C SER A 84 3.15 -9.58 -2.64
N GLY A 85 3.88 -10.25 -3.54
CA GLY A 85 3.85 -11.71 -3.63
C GLY A 85 4.33 -12.41 -2.36
N GLN A 86 5.37 -11.89 -1.70
CA GLN A 86 5.82 -12.43 -0.41
C GLN A 86 4.82 -12.16 0.70
N GLY A 87 4.28 -10.93 0.76
CA GLY A 87 3.26 -10.59 1.75
C GLY A 87 2.05 -11.48 1.66
N LEU A 88 1.53 -11.69 0.45
CA LEU A 88 0.40 -12.57 0.18
C LEU A 88 0.69 -14.04 0.52
N SER A 89 1.86 -14.56 0.13
CA SER A 89 2.24 -15.94 0.50
C SER A 89 2.35 -16.12 2.00
N GLN A 90 2.95 -15.17 2.71
CA GLN A 90 3.16 -15.27 4.16
C GLN A 90 1.85 -15.16 4.96
N ILE A 91 0.89 -14.32 4.52
CA ILE A 91 -0.42 -14.26 5.16
C ILE A 91 -1.22 -15.55 4.88
N ALA A 92 -1.19 -16.07 3.67
CA ALA A 92 -1.84 -17.34 3.34
C ALA A 92 -1.29 -18.52 4.15
N GLU A 93 0.02 -18.54 4.44
CA GLU A 93 0.68 -19.52 5.29
C GLU A 93 0.47 -19.28 6.79
N GLY A 94 -0.09 -18.14 7.20
CA GLY A 94 -0.22 -17.73 8.61
C GLY A 94 1.11 -17.36 9.28
N SER A 95 2.14 -17.03 8.49
CA SER A 95 3.46 -16.64 9.01
C SER A 95 3.52 -15.19 9.48
N VAL A 96 2.58 -14.36 9.05
CA VAL A 96 2.37 -12.97 9.48
C VAL A 96 0.90 -12.73 9.77
N GLN A 97 0.57 -11.65 10.48
CA GLN A 97 -0.80 -11.26 10.79
C GLN A 97 -1.37 -10.29 9.74
N ILE A 98 -0.49 -9.58 9.02
CA ILE A 98 -0.88 -8.69 7.92
C ILE A 98 0.02 -8.94 6.72
N GLY A 99 -0.58 -9.27 5.57
CA GLY A 99 0.07 -9.30 4.27
C GLY A 99 -0.24 -8.03 3.48
N ARG A 100 0.78 -7.22 3.14
CA ARG A 100 0.60 -5.99 2.35
C ARG A 100 0.76 -6.26 0.87
N SER A 101 -0.13 -5.67 0.04
CA SER A 101 -0.11 -5.88 -1.40
C SER A 101 -0.63 -4.67 -2.18
N ASP A 102 -0.02 -4.38 -3.35
CA ASP A 102 -0.50 -3.41 -4.34
C ASP A 102 -1.48 -4.08 -5.35
N VAL A 103 -1.76 -5.37 -5.19
CA VAL A 103 -2.61 -6.16 -6.10
C VAL A 103 -3.52 -7.09 -5.32
N TYR A 104 -4.59 -7.54 -5.95
CA TYR A 104 -5.48 -8.55 -5.35
C TYR A 104 -4.75 -9.88 -5.12
N ALA A 105 -5.17 -10.62 -4.09
CA ALA A 105 -4.55 -11.89 -3.73
C ALA A 105 -4.59 -12.90 -4.89
N GLU A 106 -5.70 -12.93 -5.61
CA GLU A 106 -5.95 -13.82 -6.75
C GLU A 106 -5.01 -13.60 -7.94
N GLU A 107 -4.30 -12.45 -7.98
CA GLU A 107 -3.29 -12.18 -9.00
C GLU A 107 -1.95 -12.89 -8.72
N LYS A 108 -1.72 -13.33 -7.49
CA LYS A 108 -0.46 -13.91 -7.03
C LYS A 108 -0.59 -15.30 -6.39
N LEU A 109 -1.78 -15.65 -5.92
CA LEU A 109 -2.06 -16.89 -5.20
C LEU A 109 -3.04 -17.76 -5.98
N GLU A 110 -2.97 -19.06 -5.76
CA GLU A 110 -3.99 -19.99 -6.23
C GLU A 110 -5.27 -19.85 -5.39
N ALA A 111 -6.41 -20.22 -5.95
CA ALA A 111 -7.71 -20.00 -5.32
C ALA A 111 -7.84 -20.61 -3.92
N ASP A 112 -7.24 -21.78 -3.67
CA ASP A 112 -7.23 -22.44 -2.37
C ASP A 112 -6.36 -21.71 -1.33
N GLN A 113 -5.37 -20.95 -1.75
CA GLN A 113 -4.55 -20.12 -0.88
C GLN A 113 -5.25 -18.81 -0.50
N CYS A 114 -6.23 -18.38 -1.28
CA CYS A 114 -7.04 -17.18 -0.98
C CYS A 114 -8.17 -17.49 0.03
N GLU A 115 -8.49 -18.77 0.29
CA GLU A 115 -9.55 -19.12 1.23
C GLU A 115 -9.24 -18.64 2.66
N GLY A 116 -10.19 -17.94 3.27
CA GLY A 116 -10.05 -17.39 4.64
C GLY A 116 -9.19 -16.12 4.73
N LEU A 117 -8.74 -15.56 3.59
CA LEU A 117 -8.15 -14.23 3.58
C LEU A 117 -9.24 -13.15 3.57
N VAL A 118 -9.03 -12.10 4.35
CA VAL A 118 -9.87 -10.89 4.40
C VAL A 118 -9.10 -9.74 3.78
N ASP A 119 -9.65 -9.17 2.71
CA ASP A 119 -9.08 -8.01 2.04
C ASP A 119 -9.52 -6.70 2.70
N ASN A 120 -8.57 -5.91 3.16
CA ASN A 120 -8.80 -4.57 3.65
C ASN A 120 -8.09 -3.58 2.71
N GLN A 121 -8.86 -2.89 1.86
CA GLN A 121 -8.36 -1.79 1.03
C GLN A 121 -8.23 -0.53 1.89
N VAL A 122 -7.00 -0.10 2.17
CA VAL A 122 -6.76 0.94 3.18
C VAL A 122 -6.52 2.33 2.61
N CYS A 123 -5.90 2.42 1.44
CA CYS A 123 -5.69 3.67 0.71
C CYS A 123 -5.36 3.37 -0.76
N ILE A 124 -5.08 4.42 -1.53
CA ILE A 124 -4.68 4.29 -2.94
C ILE A 124 -3.26 4.82 -3.12
N VAL A 125 -2.50 4.18 -4.02
CA VAL A 125 -1.18 4.61 -4.44
C VAL A 125 -1.15 4.89 -5.94
N GLY A 126 -0.71 6.08 -6.34
CA GLY A 126 -0.32 6.37 -7.71
C GLY A 126 1.09 5.85 -7.98
N MET A 127 1.33 5.39 -9.20
CA MET A 127 2.63 4.87 -9.65
C MET A 127 2.97 5.48 -11.00
N GLY A 128 4.24 5.80 -11.25
CA GLY A 128 4.59 6.37 -12.53
C GLY A 128 6.07 6.21 -12.88
N PRO A 129 6.45 6.60 -14.10
CA PRO A 129 7.81 6.47 -14.57
C PRO A 129 8.74 7.49 -13.92
N ILE A 130 9.92 7.01 -13.56
CA ILE A 130 11.08 7.83 -13.17
C ILE A 130 12.26 7.53 -14.08
N VAL A 131 13.07 8.55 -14.32
CA VAL A 131 14.31 8.43 -15.11
C VAL A 131 15.49 9.00 -14.35
N ASN A 132 16.70 8.61 -14.74
CA ASN A 132 17.90 9.30 -14.30
C ASN A 132 17.82 10.80 -14.64
N ALA A 133 18.21 11.67 -13.72
CA ALA A 133 18.10 13.13 -13.87
C ALA A 133 18.83 13.69 -15.11
N GLY A 134 19.78 12.93 -15.70
CA GLY A 134 20.48 13.30 -16.93
C GLY A 134 19.69 13.05 -18.23
N VAL A 135 18.51 12.39 -18.14
CA VAL A 135 17.61 12.18 -19.30
C VAL A 135 16.86 13.47 -19.59
N ASP A 136 16.88 13.93 -20.85
CA ASP A 136 16.27 15.19 -21.32
C ASP A 136 14.83 15.03 -21.88
N VAL A 137 14.13 13.95 -21.49
CA VAL A 137 12.71 13.70 -21.77
C VAL A 137 11.88 14.03 -20.54
N ASP A 138 10.77 14.76 -20.69
CA ASP A 138 9.87 15.14 -19.60
C ASP A 138 8.50 14.47 -19.68
N ASP A 139 8.12 13.96 -20.85
CA ASP A 139 6.85 13.29 -21.11
C ASP A 139 7.05 12.05 -21.96
N LEU A 140 6.28 11.01 -21.67
CA LEU A 140 6.15 9.82 -22.51
C LEU A 140 4.66 9.46 -22.65
N THR A 141 4.23 9.19 -23.88
CA THR A 141 2.90 8.60 -24.08
C THR A 141 2.85 7.18 -23.52
N LEU A 142 1.66 6.65 -23.23
CA LEU A 142 1.50 5.25 -22.83
C LEU A 142 2.09 4.27 -23.87
N ASP A 143 1.93 4.56 -25.18
CA ASP A 143 2.49 3.74 -26.25
C ASP A 143 4.04 3.77 -26.25
N GLN A 144 4.64 4.92 -25.95
CA GLN A 144 6.10 5.03 -25.82
C GLN A 144 6.61 4.28 -24.58
N LEU A 145 5.96 4.43 -23.43
CA LEU A 145 6.26 3.64 -22.23
C LEU A 145 6.15 2.15 -22.54
N LYS A 146 5.06 1.69 -23.13
CA LYS A 146 4.84 0.33 -23.56
C LYS A 146 5.98 -0.15 -24.47
N GLY A 147 6.33 0.64 -25.51
CA GLY A 147 7.42 0.33 -26.43
C GLY A 147 8.77 0.16 -25.74
N ILE A 148 9.07 0.99 -24.75
CA ILE A 148 10.30 0.92 -23.94
C ILE A 148 10.32 -0.37 -23.10
N PHE A 149 9.27 -0.66 -22.34
CA PHE A 149 9.22 -1.82 -21.46
C PHE A 149 9.01 -3.15 -22.20
N LEU A 150 8.62 -3.11 -23.48
CA LEU A 150 8.64 -4.27 -24.38
C LEU A 150 9.97 -4.39 -25.15
N GLY A 151 10.92 -3.46 -24.99
CA GLY A 151 12.20 -3.44 -25.72
C GLY A 151 12.09 -3.11 -27.19
N GLN A 152 10.99 -2.48 -27.62
CA GLN A 152 10.74 -2.02 -28.99
C GLN A 152 11.36 -0.64 -29.25
N ILE A 153 11.40 0.21 -28.22
CA ILE A 153 12.07 1.52 -28.20
C ILE A 153 13.29 1.39 -27.29
N THR A 154 14.47 1.64 -27.82
CA THR A 154 15.75 1.37 -27.13
C THR A 154 16.69 2.57 -27.05
N ASN A 155 16.31 3.67 -27.71
CA ASN A 155 17.10 4.90 -27.72
C ASN A 155 16.21 6.11 -27.40
N TRP A 156 16.71 7.01 -26.53
CA TRP A 156 15.97 8.20 -26.11
C TRP A 156 15.61 9.12 -27.28
N SER A 157 16.41 9.13 -28.37
CA SER A 157 16.10 9.90 -29.57
C SER A 157 14.82 9.46 -30.29
N GLU A 158 14.36 8.24 -30.07
CA GLU A 158 13.10 7.73 -30.65
C GLU A 158 11.85 8.35 -29.98
N VAL A 159 12.04 8.94 -28.80
CA VAL A 159 10.96 9.57 -28.01
C VAL A 159 11.21 11.06 -27.76
N GLY A 160 12.10 11.67 -28.56
CA GLY A 160 12.33 13.12 -28.54
C GLY A 160 13.46 13.59 -27.64
N GLY A 161 14.18 12.70 -26.98
CA GLY A 161 15.36 13.01 -26.21
C GLY A 161 16.66 13.02 -27.03
N SER A 162 17.79 13.20 -26.37
CA SER A 162 19.11 13.10 -26.94
C SER A 162 19.47 11.64 -27.33
N ASP A 163 20.41 11.47 -28.28
CA ASP A 163 20.90 10.14 -28.66
C ASP A 163 21.55 9.44 -27.46
N GLY A 164 20.98 8.32 -27.04
CA GLY A 164 21.44 7.54 -25.88
C GLY A 164 20.60 6.29 -25.68
N THR A 165 21.25 5.21 -25.26
CA THR A 165 20.56 3.93 -25.00
C THR A 165 19.66 4.04 -23.78
N ILE A 166 18.43 3.57 -23.89
CA ILE A 166 17.51 3.43 -22.75
C ILE A 166 17.91 2.22 -21.92
N GLN A 167 18.16 2.44 -20.63
CA GLN A 167 18.55 1.41 -19.66
C GLN A 167 17.34 1.09 -18.77
N VAL A 168 16.59 0.05 -19.09
CA VAL A 168 15.39 -0.32 -18.31
C VAL A 168 15.82 -1.04 -17.02
N ILE A 169 15.41 -0.51 -15.88
CA ILE A 169 15.50 -1.17 -14.56
C ILE A 169 14.11 -1.70 -14.24
N GLN A 170 13.99 -3.00 -13.99
CA GLN A 170 12.72 -3.67 -13.74
C GLN A 170 12.62 -4.08 -12.27
N ARG A 171 11.41 -4.24 -11.78
CA ARG A 171 11.14 -4.90 -10.50
C ARG A 171 11.07 -6.41 -10.69
N GLU A 172 11.40 -7.17 -9.65
CA GLU A 172 11.21 -8.62 -9.62
C GLU A 172 9.75 -9.03 -9.82
N ALA A 173 9.51 -10.25 -10.31
CA ALA A 173 8.18 -10.75 -10.64
C ALA A 173 7.18 -10.79 -9.45
N GLY A 174 7.70 -10.86 -8.21
CA GLY A 174 6.91 -10.78 -6.99
C GLY A 174 6.39 -9.38 -6.64
N SER A 175 6.86 -8.34 -7.33
CA SER A 175 6.45 -6.96 -7.07
C SER A 175 5.01 -6.70 -7.51
N GLY A 176 4.19 -6.15 -6.61
CA GLY A 176 2.86 -5.64 -6.94
C GLY A 176 2.94 -4.37 -7.77
N THR A 177 3.87 -3.46 -7.45
CA THR A 177 4.14 -2.25 -8.26
C THR A 177 4.44 -2.60 -9.72
N ARG A 178 5.20 -3.69 -9.96
CA ARG A 178 5.41 -4.22 -11.32
C ARG A 178 4.11 -4.68 -11.96
N ALA A 179 3.34 -5.49 -11.25
CA ALA A 179 2.09 -6.02 -11.77
C ALA A 179 1.10 -4.89 -12.13
N THR A 180 0.94 -3.91 -11.25
CA THR A 180 0.10 -2.72 -11.49
C THR A 180 0.57 -1.92 -12.69
N PHE A 181 1.88 -1.63 -12.77
CA PHE A 181 2.45 -0.88 -13.90
C PHE A 181 2.29 -1.64 -15.21
N GLU A 182 2.62 -2.93 -15.25
CA GLU A 182 2.49 -3.77 -16.44
C GLU A 182 1.02 -3.90 -16.88
N ALA A 183 0.09 -4.05 -15.97
CA ALA A 183 -1.35 -4.08 -16.29
C ALA A 183 -1.81 -2.77 -16.95
N ALA A 184 -1.44 -1.63 -16.37
CA ALA A 184 -1.86 -0.31 -16.87
C ALA A 184 -1.15 0.10 -18.18
N VAL A 185 0.13 -0.23 -18.33
CA VAL A 185 0.97 0.23 -19.45
C VAL A 185 1.06 -0.80 -20.57
N LEU A 186 1.26 -2.08 -20.24
CA LEU A 186 1.45 -3.13 -21.25
C LEU A 186 0.11 -3.70 -21.74
N GLY A 187 -0.96 -3.60 -20.93
CA GLY A 187 -2.28 -4.05 -21.33
C GLY A 187 -2.34 -5.56 -21.62
N GLY A 188 -1.60 -6.36 -20.84
CA GLY A 188 -1.52 -7.82 -20.97
C GLY A 188 -0.47 -8.30 -22.00
N GLU A 189 0.24 -7.41 -22.69
CA GLU A 189 1.38 -7.82 -23.50
C GLU A 189 2.61 -8.10 -22.63
N THR A 190 3.45 -9.03 -23.05
CA THR A 190 4.69 -9.39 -22.36
C THR A 190 5.90 -9.07 -23.22
N ALA A 191 6.98 -8.64 -22.56
CA ALA A 191 8.24 -8.43 -23.26
C ALA A 191 8.73 -9.75 -23.88
N PRO A 192 9.37 -9.70 -25.08
CA PRO A 192 9.89 -10.90 -25.71
C PRO A 192 11.03 -11.50 -24.88
N ASP A 193 11.24 -12.82 -24.99
CA ASP A 193 12.30 -13.54 -24.29
C ASP A 193 13.71 -12.99 -24.54
N SER A 194 13.90 -12.23 -25.62
CA SER A 194 15.17 -11.55 -25.95
C SER A 194 15.38 -10.25 -25.18
N PHE A 195 14.32 -9.64 -24.64
CA PHE A 195 14.44 -8.43 -23.84
C PHE A 195 15.16 -8.73 -22.52
N ARG A 196 16.08 -7.87 -22.16
CA ARG A 196 16.80 -7.95 -20.88
C ARG A 196 16.86 -6.56 -20.27
N PRO A 197 16.22 -6.34 -19.13
CA PRO A 197 16.46 -5.16 -18.33
C PRO A 197 17.93 -5.16 -17.87
N VAL A 198 18.51 -4.00 -17.62
CA VAL A 198 19.88 -3.90 -17.13
C VAL A 198 20.01 -4.34 -15.67
N ALA A 199 18.92 -4.25 -14.92
CA ALA A 199 18.79 -4.77 -13.56
C ALA A 199 17.34 -5.20 -13.27
N GLU A 200 17.20 -6.21 -12.42
CA GLU A 200 15.95 -6.54 -11.72
C GLU A 200 16.20 -6.36 -10.23
N VAL A 201 15.28 -5.65 -9.54
CA VAL A 201 15.46 -5.25 -8.14
C VAL A 201 14.23 -5.56 -7.29
N ASP A 202 14.45 -5.82 -6.03
CA ASP A 202 13.48 -6.33 -5.07
C ASP A 202 12.55 -5.27 -4.45
N SER A 203 13.04 -4.02 -4.32
CA SER A 203 12.33 -2.99 -3.55
C SER A 203 12.23 -1.65 -4.26
N SER A 204 11.26 -0.80 -3.86
CA SER A 204 11.09 0.55 -4.38
C SER A 204 12.28 1.45 -4.07
N GLY A 205 12.88 1.33 -2.89
CA GLY A 205 14.07 2.09 -2.54
C GLY A 205 15.26 1.74 -3.43
N THR A 206 15.49 0.44 -3.69
CA THR A 206 16.56 -0.02 -4.60
C THR A 206 16.33 0.47 -6.04
N VAL A 207 15.09 0.60 -6.50
CA VAL A 207 14.79 1.22 -7.82
C VAL A 207 15.34 2.64 -7.87
N VAL A 208 15.00 3.48 -6.89
CA VAL A 208 15.44 4.88 -6.84
C VAL A 208 16.98 4.98 -6.87
N GLU A 209 17.65 4.19 -6.03
CA GLU A 209 19.12 4.15 -5.98
C GLU A 209 19.73 3.74 -7.33
N GLN A 210 19.18 2.71 -7.97
CA GLN A 210 19.69 2.21 -9.24
C GLN A 210 19.41 3.18 -10.40
N VAL A 211 18.24 3.83 -10.43
CA VAL A 211 17.92 4.85 -11.45
C VAL A 211 18.84 6.06 -11.27
N ALA A 212 19.06 6.54 -10.06
CA ALA A 212 19.97 7.65 -9.79
C ALA A 212 21.41 7.35 -10.21
N ALA A 213 21.88 6.09 -10.04
CA ALA A 213 23.23 5.66 -10.35
C ALA A 213 23.47 5.28 -11.82
N THR A 214 22.40 5.03 -12.60
CA THR A 214 22.52 4.50 -13.98
C THR A 214 22.13 5.57 -15.00
N GLU A 215 23.10 6.09 -15.73
CA GLU A 215 22.87 7.08 -16.78
C GLU A 215 21.94 6.52 -17.89
N GLY A 216 20.96 7.32 -18.31
CA GLY A 216 20.00 6.93 -19.34
C GLY A 216 18.94 5.91 -18.89
N SER A 217 18.85 5.65 -17.59
CA SER A 217 17.89 4.66 -17.07
C SER A 217 16.47 5.18 -16.93
N ILE A 218 15.53 4.23 -16.97
CA ILE A 218 14.10 4.39 -16.70
C ILE A 218 13.63 3.22 -15.83
N SER A 219 12.72 3.53 -14.92
CA SER A 219 11.94 2.57 -14.13
C SER A 219 10.59 3.18 -13.74
N TYR A 220 9.90 2.59 -12.79
CA TYR A 220 8.65 3.07 -12.21
C TYR A 220 8.63 2.82 -10.71
N VAL A 221 7.99 3.74 -9.98
CA VAL A 221 7.81 3.67 -8.53
C VAL A 221 6.47 4.28 -8.12
N ALA A 222 6.07 4.06 -6.88
CA ALA A 222 4.98 4.78 -6.24
C ALA A 222 5.34 6.26 -6.02
N PHE A 223 4.33 7.13 -5.96
CA PHE A 223 4.52 8.59 -5.89
C PHE A 223 5.41 9.04 -4.73
N ASN A 224 5.32 8.39 -3.59
CA ASN A 224 6.17 8.66 -2.43
C ASN A 224 7.68 8.39 -2.64
N TYR A 225 8.05 7.76 -3.76
CA TYR A 225 9.44 7.50 -4.16
C TYR A 225 9.90 8.31 -5.38
N MET A 226 9.04 9.20 -5.92
CA MET A 226 9.35 9.95 -7.15
C MET A 226 10.22 11.18 -6.93
N GLU A 227 10.40 11.60 -5.70
CA GLU A 227 11.26 12.73 -5.33
C GLU A 227 12.59 12.23 -4.81
N GLY A 228 13.70 12.83 -5.26
CA GLY A 228 15.03 12.49 -4.79
C GLY A 228 16.14 12.98 -5.72
N ASP A 229 17.35 13.04 -5.15
CA ASP A 229 18.54 13.41 -5.91
C ASP A 229 18.87 12.36 -6.98
N GLY A 230 19.14 12.82 -8.19
CA GLY A 230 19.59 11.96 -9.30
C GLY A 230 18.45 11.29 -10.08
N ILE A 231 17.21 11.50 -9.72
CA ILE A 231 16.04 11.01 -10.45
C ILE A 231 15.11 12.17 -10.87
N LYS A 232 14.24 11.88 -11.83
CA LYS A 232 13.19 12.78 -12.31
C LYS A 232 11.95 11.97 -12.65
N ALA A 233 10.77 12.40 -12.17
CA ALA A 233 9.48 11.88 -12.59
C ALA A 233 9.12 12.40 -13.99
N LEU A 234 8.42 11.59 -14.79
CA LEU A 234 7.89 12.00 -16.09
C LEU A 234 6.38 12.13 -16.04
N THR A 235 5.83 13.03 -16.87
CA THR A 235 4.41 13.02 -17.20
C THR A 235 4.10 11.85 -18.15
N VAL A 236 2.83 11.42 -18.17
CA VAL A 236 2.35 10.36 -19.04
C VAL A 236 1.26 10.91 -19.95
N GLY A 237 1.60 11.11 -21.24
CA GLY A 237 0.68 11.71 -22.21
C GLY A 237 0.23 13.12 -21.83
N GLY A 238 1.11 13.90 -21.22
CA GLY A 238 0.86 15.25 -20.74
C GLY A 238 0.13 15.31 -19.37
N VAL A 239 -0.13 14.19 -18.72
CA VAL A 239 -0.74 14.13 -17.38
C VAL A 239 0.35 13.94 -16.31
N GLU A 240 0.39 14.83 -15.33
CA GLU A 240 1.35 14.77 -14.23
C GLU A 240 0.98 13.63 -13.27
N PRO A 241 1.98 12.88 -12.71
CA PRO A 241 1.77 11.87 -11.68
C PRO A 241 1.50 12.55 -10.33
N THR A 242 0.25 12.97 -10.10
CA THR A 242 -0.20 13.62 -8.87
C THR A 242 -1.40 12.91 -8.27
N GLN A 243 -1.57 13.03 -6.94
CA GLN A 243 -2.73 12.50 -6.24
C GLN A 243 -4.04 13.01 -6.86
N ALA A 244 -4.16 14.31 -7.14
CA ALA A 244 -5.35 14.91 -7.73
C ALA A 244 -5.71 14.31 -9.11
N ASN A 245 -4.71 14.00 -9.93
CA ASN A 245 -4.94 13.37 -11.24
C ASN A 245 -5.33 11.88 -11.13
N VAL A 246 -4.92 11.20 -10.06
CA VAL A 246 -5.40 9.84 -9.73
C VAL A 246 -6.83 9.91 -9.21
N GLU A 247 -7.13 10.81 -8.28
CA GLU A 247 -8.48 11.02 -7.72
C GLU A 247 -9.53 11.27 -8.81
N SER A 248 -9.19 12.11 -9.80
CA SER A 248 -10.08 12.41 -10.94
C SER A 248 -10.16 11.28 -11.98
N GLY A 249 -9.20 10.35 -11.98
CA GLY A 249 -9.06 9.30 -13.00
C GLY A 249 -8.33 9.74 -14.27
N ASP A 250 -7.79 10.96 -14.32
CA ASP A 250 -6.99 11.43 -15.45
C ASP A 250 -5.65 10.69 -15.55
N PHE A 251 -5.04 10.35 -14.40
CA PHE A 251 -3.85 9.50 -14.31
C PHE A 251 -4.25 8.07 -13.94
N THR A 252 -3.98 7.11 -14.83
CA THR A 252 -4.56 5.76 -14.75
C THR A 252 -3.67 4.69 -14.12
N ILE A 253 -2.39 4.99 -13.83
CA ILE A 253 -1.45 4.04 -13.25
C ILE A 253 -1.51 4.16 -11.72
N TRP A 254 -2.41 3.40 -11.11
CA TRP A 254 -2.61 3.40 -9.66
C TRP A 254 -3.18 2.07 -9.18
N ALA A 255 -3.07 1.79 -7.89
CA ALA A 255 -3.61 0.60 -7.25
C ALA A 255 -4.24 0.93 -5.90
N TYR A 256 -5.07 0.02 -5.39
CA TYR A 256 -5.38 -0.05 -3.97
C TYR A 256 -4.19 -0.61 -3.21
N GLU A 257 -3.96 -0.09 -2.03
CA GLU A 257 -3.09 -0.73 -1.05
C GLU A 257 -3.93 -1.63 -0.15
N HIS A 258 -3.62 -2.90 -0.18
CA HIS A 258 -4.34 -3.94 0.54
C HIS A 258 -3.57 -4.36 1.80
N MET A 259 -4.29 -4.56 2.89
CA MET A 259 -3.83 -5.26 4.08
C MET A 259 -4.66 -6.53 4.26
N TYR A 260 -4.11 -7.65 3.85
CA TYR A 260 -4.77 -8.95 4.01
C TYR A 260 -4.57 -9.48 5.42
N THR A 261 -5.66 -9.97 6.02
CA THR A 261 -5.71 -10.65 7.32
C THR A 261 -6.34 -12.02 7.16
N ARG A 262 -6.43 -12.80 8.24
CA ARG A 262 -7.05 -14.14 8.23
C ARG A 262 -8.28 -14.18 9.13
N GLU A 263 -9.31 -14.93 8.68
CA GLU A 263 -10.53 -15.15 9.46
C GLU A 263 -10.30 -16.04 10.70
N ASP A 264 -9.27 -16.90 10.68
CA ASP A 264 -9.00 -17.90 11.71
C ASP A 264 -7.95 -17.44 12.76
N GLU A 265 -7.63 -16.13 12.82
CA GLU A 265 -6.77 -15.58 13.88
C GLU A 265 -7.43 -15.68 15.26
N ASP A 266 -6.62 -15.82 16.31
CA ASP A 266 -7.14 -15.74 17.67
C ASP A 266 -7.70 -14.33 17.97
N GLU A 267 -8.72 -14.26 18.83
CA GLU A 267 -9.48 -13.04 19.10
C GLU A 267 -8.60 -11.86 19.57
N SER A 268 -7.55 -12.13 20.34
CA SER A 268 -6.66 -11.09 20.86
C SER A 268 -5.77 -10.49 19.77
N THR A 269 -5.24 -11.33 18.89
CA THR A 269 -4.43 -10.92 17.75
C THR A 269 -5.29 -10.19 16.72
N ALA A 270 -6.46 -10.73 16.39
CA ALA A 270 -7.42 -10.11 15.49
C ALA A 270 -7.84 -8.70 15.97
N ALA A 271 -8.02 -8.51 17.29
CA ALA A 271 -8.36 -7.20 17.84
C ALA A 271 -7.25 -6.15 17.62
N VAL A 272 -5.98 -6.52 17.78
CA VAL A 272 -4.84 -5.63 17.52
C VAL A 272 -4.72 -5.33 16.02
N THR A 273 -4.83 -6.36 15.18
CA THR A 273 -4.73 -6.27 13.73
C THR A 273 -5.82 -5.35 13.17
N GLN A 274 -7.07 -5.58 13.57
CA GLN A 274 -8.20 -4.78 13.15
C GLN A 274 -8.07 -3.31 13.60
N ALA A 275 -7.72 -3.07 14.87
CA ALA A 275 -7.53 -1.72 15.39
C ALA A 275 -6.40 -0.96 14.68
N PHE A 276 -5.33 -1.65 14.28
CA PHE A 276 -4.24 -1.04 13.52
C PHE A 276 -4.68 -0.65 12.10
N ILE A 277 -5.43 -1.51 11.42
CA ILE A 277 -5.98 -1.22 10.08
C ILE A 277 -6.97 -0.05 10.16
N GLU A 278 -7.90 -0.07 11.13
CA GLU A 278 -8.84 1.03 11.37
C GLU A 278 -8.15 2.35 11.68
N PHE A 279 -7.01 2.31 12.40
CA PHE A 279 -6.20 3.50 12.66
C PHE A 279 -5.67 4.12 11.37
N ILE A 280 -5.12 3.32 10.45
CA ILE A 280 -4.62 3.81 9.15
C ILE A 280 -5.75 4.45 8.34
N MET A 281 -6.95 3.88 8.40
CA MET A 281 -8.13 4.35 7.66
C MET A 281 -8.89 5.49 8.35
N SER A 282 -8.46 5.91 9.55
CA SER A 282 -9.18 6.91 10.33
C SER A 282 -9.03 8.34 9.77
N ASP A 283 -10.04 9.17 9.98
CA ASP A 283 -9.99 10.59 9.63
C ASP A 283 -8.81 11.32 10.31
N ASP A 284 -8.45 10.89 11.52
CA ASP A 284 -7.33 11.47 12.28
C ASP A 284 -5.97 11.18 11.62
N PHE A 285 -5.83 10.07 10.89
CA PHE A 285 -4.60 9.69 10.18
C PHE A 285 -4.61 10.07 8.68
N ALA A 286 -5.75 10.49 8.14
CA ALA A 286 -5.91 10.81 6.71
C ALA A 286 -4.92 11.88 6.21
N SER A 287 -4.62 12.92 7.03
CA SER A 287 -3.62 13.92 6.65
C SER A 287 -2.22 13.33 6.48
N THR A 288 -1.87 12.34 7.30
CA THR A 288 -0.58 11.63 7.19
C THR A 288 -0.55 10.75 5.93
N VAL A 289 -1.66 10.11 5.58
CA VAL A 289 -1.79 9.35 4.32
C VAL A 289 -1.46 10.25 3.12
N VAL A 290 -2.05 11.46 3.08
CA VAL A 290 -1.81 12.43 2.00
C VAL A 290 -0.37 12.95 2.00
N GLU A 291 0.18 13.30 3.17
CA GLU A 291 1.57 13.77 3.30
C GLU A 291 2.59 12.72 2.86
N GLU A 292 2.30 11.44 3.05
CA GLU A 292 3.14 10.32 2.61
C GLU A 292 2.92 9.93 1.13
N GLY A 293 2.16 10.71 0.36
CA GLY A 293 1.98 10.52 -1.08
C GLY A 293 0.89 9.52 -1.47
N PHE A 294 0.05 9.09 -0.51
CA PHE A 294 -1.09 8.21 -0.73
C PHE A 294 -2.40 8.99 -0.76
N ILE A 295 -3.47 8.34 -1.22
CA ILE A 295 -4.79 8.94 -1.37
C ILE A 295 -5.76 8.18 -0.45
N PRO A 296 -6.47 8.86 0.46
CA PRO A 296 -7.54 8.24 1.24
C PRO A 296 -8.63 7.69 0.32
N MET A 297 -9.22 6.55 0.67
CA MET A 297 -10.31 5.92 -0.11
C MET A 297 -11.47 6.86 -0.39
N ALA A 298 -11.78 7.76 0.56
CA ALA A 298 -12.90 8.70 0.48
C ALA A 298 -12.71 9.82 -0.57
N ASP A 299 -11.47 10.09 -0.99
CA ASP A 299 -11.14 11.18 -1.91
C ASP A 299 -11.25 10.77 -3.38
N MET A 300 -11.35 9.45 -3.64
CA MET A 300 -11.45 8.92 -5.00
C MET A 300 -12.79 9.22 -5.66
N GLN A 301 -12.75 9.75 -6.89
CA GLN A 301 -13.90 9.98 -7.75
C GLN A 301 -14.12 8.82 -8.74
N VAL A 302 -13.16 7.91 -8.80
CA VAL A 302 -13.18 6.70 -9.63
C VAL A 302 -12.84 5.48 -8.80
N LYS A 303 -13.26 4.31 -9.29
CA LYS A 303 -12.92 3.00 -8.73
C LYS A 303 -12.39 2.09 -9.83
N LYS A 304 -11.58 1.13 -9.46
CA LYS A 304 -11.01 0.12 -10.34
C LYS A 304 -11.47 -1.27 -9.88
N ASP A 305 -11.97 -2.08 -10.81
CA ASP A 305 -12.26 -3.48 -10.51
C ASP A 305 -11.01 -4.38 -10.64
N ALA A 306 -11.15 -5.66 -10.30
CA ALA A 306 -10.05 -6.63 -10.36
C ALA A 306 -9.53 -6.86 -11.80
N GLU A 307 -10.33 -6.57 -12.81
CA GLU A 307 -9.96 -6.64 -14.22
C GLU A 307 -9.26 -5.35 -14.71
N GLY A 308 -9.12 -4.33 -13.84
CA GLY A 308 -8.45 -3.08 -14.13
C GLY A 308 -9.34 -2.00 -14.80
N ASN A 309 -10.65 -2.24 -14.92
CA ASN A 309 -11.56 -1.25 -15.51
C ASN A 309 -11.82 -0.11 -14.52
N ILE A 310 -11.63 1.12 -14.98
CA ILE A 310 -11.87 2.34 -14.20
C ILE A 310 -13.28 2.86 -14.51
N THR A 311 -14.06 3.09 -13.47
CA THR A 311 -15.44 3.62 -13.54
C THR A 311 -15.63 4.71 -12.49
N ALA A 312 -16.66 5.54 -12.61
CA ALA A 312 -17.00 6.51 -11.57
C ALA A 312 -17.30 5.81 -10.22
N ALA A 313 -16.86 6.41 -9.10
CA ALA A 313 -17.02 5.87 -7.75
C ALA A 313 -18.47 5.93 -7.28
#